data_52ef9234361424030e8d3349ed9965ad
#
_entry.id   52ef9234361424030e8d3349ed9965ad
#
_cell.length_a   1.000
_cell.length_b   1.000
_cell.length_c   1.000
_cell.angle_alpha   90.00
_cell.angle_beta   90.00
_cell.angle_gamma   90.00
#
_symmetry.space_group_name_H-M   'P 1'
#
loop_
_entity.id
_entity.type
_entity.pdbx_description
1 polymer ?
#
loop_
_entity_poly.entity_id
_entity_poly.type
_entity_poly.pdbx_seq_one_letter_code
_entity_poly.pdbx_strand_id
1 'polypeptide(L)'
;MHERTHEGRAFRLLTILDEYTRECLAIDVDRQMNHQNVLDRLAELFVDRGVPQYIRSDNGAEFTARAVRDWLQAVGVKTLYIEPGSPWQNGYIESFNGKLRDELLNGEIFDTLWEAKVLTERWRRGYNQQRPHSSLGDRPPAPEAFLPREEIRTSPVWAGLQITPALT
;
A
#
# COMPACT_ATOMS: atom_id res chain seq x y z
N MET A 1 -4.86 -7.73 3.31
CA MET A 1 -6.22 -8.30 3.10
C MET A 1 -6.11 -9.75 2.65
N HIS A 2 -7.16 -10.56 2.85
CA HIS A 2 -7.21 -11.97 2.46
C HIS A 2 -8.34 -12.20 1.49
N GLU A 3 -8.05 -12.93 0.43
CA GLU A 3 -9.01 -13.32 -0.60
C GLU A 3 -8.77 -14.76 -1.04
N ARG A 4 -9.63 -15.28 -1.91
CA ARG A 4 -9.53 -16.63 -2.45
C ARG A 4 -9.75 -16.61 -3.96
N THR A 5 -9.02 -17.49 -4.66
CA THR A 5 -9.32 -17.81 -6.05
C THR A 5 -10.55 -18.69 -6.15
N HIS A 6 -11.13 -18.83 -7.35
CA HIS A 6 -12.28 -19.70 -7.63
C HIS A 6 -12.11 -21.14 -7.09
N GLU A 7 -10.90 -21.67 -7.16
CA GLU A 7 -10.56 -22.97 -6.57
C GLU A 7 -10.44 -22.98 -5.03
N GLY A 8 -10.78 -21.88 -4.36
CA GLY A 8 -10.72 -21.75 -2.90
C GLY A 8 -9.33 -21.52 -2.32
N ARG A 9 -8.28 -21.39 -3.14
CA ARG A 9 -6.91 -21.16 -2.69
C ARG A 9 -6.74 -19.72 -2.22
N ALA A 10 -6.37 -19.53 -0.96
CA ALA A 10 -6.17 -18.21 -0.37
C ALA A 10 -5.00 -17.45 -1.00
N PHE A 11 -5.11 -16.13 -1.03
CA PHE A 11 -4.02 -15.19 -1.31
C PHE A 11 -4.14 -13.95 -0.42
N ARG A 12 -3.06 -13.21 -0.34
CA ARG A 12 -2.92 -12.03 0.52
C ARG A 12 -2.58 -10.80 -0.32
N LEU A 13 -3.02 -9.65 0.14
CA LEU A 13 -2.70 -8.35 -0.47
C LEU A 13 -1.97 -7.47 0.54
N LEU A 14 -0.84 -6.92 0.11
CA LEU A 14 -0.11 -5.86 0.79
C LEU A 14 -0.42 -4.55 0.06
N THR A 15 -0.97 -3.57 0.77
CA THR A 15 -1.28 -2.25 0.21
C THR A 15 -0.37 -1.19 0.84
N ILE A 16 0.21 -0.32 0.01
CA ILE A 16 1.10 0.75 0.43
C ILE A 16 0.59 2.07 -0.14
N LEU A 17 0.29 3.02 0.73
CA LEU A 17 -0.23 4.34 0.39
C LEU A 17 0.70 5.44 0.87
N ASP A 18 0.79 6.51 0.09
CA ASP A 18 1.35 7.77 0.53
C ASP A 18 0.27 8.57 1.26
N GLU A 19 0.49 8.88 2.54
CA GLU A 19 -0.46 9.63 3.37
C GLU A 19 -0.68 11.06 2.86
N TYR A 20 0.32 11.66 2.22
CA TYR A 20 0.26 13.03 1.76
C TYR A 20 -0.44 13.15 0.40
N THR A 21 0.03 12.41 -0.59
CA THR A 21 -0.50 12.45 -1.96
C THR A 21 -1.76 11.63 -2.14
N ARG A 22 -2.06 10.72 -1.22
CA ARG A 22 -3.13 9.70 -1.31
C ARG A 22 -2.89 8.65 -2.40
N GLU A 23 -1.74 8.67 -3.01
CA GLU A 23 -1.37 7.72 -4.06
C GLU A 23 -1.23 6.30 -3.50
N CYS A 24 -1.78 5.34 -4.21
CA CYS A 24 -1.51 3.93 -3.95
C CYS A 24 -0.21 3.53 -4.65
N LEU A 25 0.85 3.38 -3.88
CA LEU A 25 2.20 3.11 -4.38
C LEU A 25 2.35 1.65 -4.81
N ALA A 26 1.74 0.73 -4.07
CA ALA A 26 1.77 -0.69 -4.40
C ALA A 26 0.53 -1.44 -3.89
N ILE A 27 0.14 -2.46 -4.64
CA ILE A 27 -0.74 -3.54 -4.20
C ILE A 27 -0.06 -4.85 -4.60
N ASP A 28 0.63 -5.47 -3.66
CA ASP A 28 1.24 -6.77 -3.92
C ASP A 28 0.26 -7.89 -3.60
N VAL A 29 0.19 -8.86 -4.48
CA VAL A 29 -0.68 -10.04 -4.35
C VAL A 29 0.18 -11.30 -4.34
N ASP A 30 0.12 -12.08 -3.28
CA ASP A 30 0.82 -13.35 -3.20
C ASP A 30 0.09 -14.38 -2.33
N ARG A 31 0.44 -15.67 -2.49
CA ARG A 31 -0.08 -16.75 -1.66
C ARG A 31 0.39 -16.62 -0.21
N GLN A 32 1.63 -16.19 -0.03
CA GLN A 32 2.23 -15.95 1.28
C GLN A 32 2.88 -14.56 1.27
N MET A 33 2.52 -13.75 2.24
CA MET A 33 3.11 -12.45 2.47
C MET A 33 3.90 -12.55 3.77
N ASN A 34 5.21 -12.48 3.68
CA ASN A 34 6.10 -12.53 4.83
C ASN A 34 6.93 -11.24 4.92
N HIS A 35 7.74 -11.11 5.95
CA HIS A 35 8.57 -9.93 6.18
C HIS A 35 9.56 -9.65 5.04
N GLN A 36 10.04 -10.67 4.31
CA GLN A 36 10.95 -10.48 3.18
C GLN A 36 10.23 -9.80 2.01
N ASN A 37 9.01 -10.21 1.69
CA ASN A 37 8.20 -9.54 0.66
C ASN A 37 8.00 -8.05 0.97
N VAL A 38 7.79 -7.73 2.24
CA VAL A 38 7.66 -6.34 2.70
C VAL A 38 8.96 -5.57 2.51
N LEU A 39 10.10 -6.14 2.93
CA LEU A 39 11.42 -5.52 2.78
C LEU A 39 11.75 -5.27 1.31
N ASP A 40 11.55 -6.25 0.44
CA ASP A 40 11.85 -6.15 -0.98
C ASP A 40 11.02 -5.02 -1.62
N ARG A 41 9.71 -4.96 -1.31
CA ARG A 41 8.83 -3.92 -1.83
C ARG A 41 9.21 -2.53 -1.31
N LEU A 42 9.51 -2.40 -0.02
CA LEU A 42 9.94 -1.12 0.56
C LEU A 42 11.27 -0.66 -0.04
N ALA A 43 12.22 -1.57 -0.24
CA ALA A 43 13.51 -1.25 -0.84
C ALA A 43 13.35 -0.72 -2.28
N GLU A 44 12.51 -1.34 -3.10
CA GLU A 44 12.18 -0.86 -4.44
C GLU A 44 11.57 0.55 -4.40
N LEU A 45 10.58 0.77 -3.54
CA LEU A 45 9.95 2.08 -3.39
C LEU A 45 10.93 3.15 -2.91
N PHE A 46 11.86 2.82 -2.00
CA PHE A 46 12.86 3.77 -1.51
C PHE A 46 13.88 4.14 -2.58
N VAL A 47 14.20 3.21 -3.48
CA VAL A 47 15.04 3.51 -4.66
C VAL A 47 14.32 4.43 -5.64
N ASP A 48 13.03 4.16 -5.91
CA ASP A 48 12.26 4.91 -6.90
C ASP A 48 11.81 6.28 -6.42
N ARG A 49 11.44 6.39 -5.15
CA ARG A 49 10.76 7.57 -4.58
C ARG A 49 11.57 8.29 -3.50
N GLY A 50 12.68 7.68 -3.03
CA GLY A 50 13.41 8.14 -1.87
C GLY A 50 12.92 7.52 -0.56
N VAL A 51 13.57 7.83 0.54
CA VAL A 51 13.26 7.28 1.86
C VAL A 51 12.25 8.18 2.56
N PRO A 52 11.10 7.65 3.04
CA PRO A 52 10.09 8.43 3.73
C PRO A 52 10.57 8.82 5.15
N GLN A 53 9.97 9.86 5.72
CA GLN A 53 10.27 10.26 7.11
C GLN A 53 9.77 9.22 8.12
N TYR A 54 8.61 8.64 7.86
CA TYR A 54 8.01 7.61 8.71
C TYR A 54 7.17 6.62 7.92
N ILE A 55 6.99 5.47 8.50
CA ILE A 55 6.04 4.45 8.05
C ILE A 55 5.04 4.21 9.17
N ARG A 56 3.76 4.26 8.84
CA ARG A 56 2.68 3.84 9.72
C ARG A 56 2.22 2.46 9.30
N SER A 57 2.16 1.54 10.24
CA SER A 57 1.59 0.21 9.98
C SER A 57 0.69 -0.21 11.14
N ASP A 58 -0.23 -1.13 10.86
CA ASP A 58 -0.84 -1.90 11.93
C ASP A 58 0.23 -2.83 12.56
N ASN A 59 -0.14 -3.52 13.65
CA ASN A 59 0.77 -4.40 14.36
C ASN A 59 0.86 -5.80 13.73
N GLY A 60 0.75 -5.91 12.39
CA GLY A 60 0.88 -7.17 11.68
C GLY A 60 2.24 -7.85 11.91
N ALA A 61 2.23 -9.17 11.98
CA ALA A 61 3.44 -9.95 12.28
C ALA A 61 4.58 -9.68 11.29
N GLU A 62 4.27 -9.40 10.03
CA GLU A 62 5.21 -9.11 8.96
C GLU A 62 5.99 -7.80 9.21
N PHE A 63 5.35 -6.79 9.83
CA PHE A 63 5.95 -5.49 10.17
C PHE A 63 6.57 -5.45 11.54
N THR A 64 6.04 -6.20 12.48
CA THR A 64 6.65 -6.32 13.82
C THR A 64 7.86 -7.25 13.82
N ALA A 65 8.13 -7.95 12.71
CA ALA A 65 9.33 -8.76 12.55
C ALA A 65 10.59 -7.92 12.81
N ARG A 66 11.49 -8.47 13.61
CA ARG A 66 12.73 -7.79 14.00
C ARG A 66 13.53 -7.30 12.79
N ALA A 67 13.62 -8.11 11.74
CA ALA A 67 14.34 -7.77 10.51
C ALA A 67 13.82 -6.49 9.86
N VAL A 68 12.49 -6.29 9.81
CA VAL A 68 11.88 -5.09 9.23
C VAL A 68 12.19 -3.86 10.08
N ARG A 69 12.06 -3.98 11.40
CA ARG A 69 12.34 -2.88 12.33
C ARG A 69 13.80 -2.45 12.28
N ASP A 70 14.71 -3.43 12.32
CA ASP A 70 16.17 -3.18 12.31
C ASP A 70 16.56 -2.50 10.97
N TRP A 71 16.00 -2.95 9.85
CA TRP A 71 16.26 -2.36 8.55
C TRP A 71 15.71 -0.92 8.44
N LEU A 72 14.46 -0.69 8.85
CA LEU A 72 13.87 0.67 8.85
C LEU A 72 14.66 1.63 9.72
N GLN A 73 15.11 1.18 10.88
CA GLN A 73 15.99 1.98 11.75
C GLN A 73 17.33 2.29 11.08
N ALA A 74 17.94 1.31 10.41
CA ALA A 74 19.20 1.49 9.71
C ALA A 74 19.12 2.50 8.56
N VAL A 75 17.99 2.58 7.87
CA VAL A 75 17.75 3.57 6.80
C VAL A 75 17.17 4.89 7.32
N GLY A 76 17.01 5.05 8.63
CA GLY A 76 16.59 6.29 9.26
C GLY A 76 15.09 6.56 9.25
N VAL A 77 14.26 5.56 8.99
CA VAL A 77 12.79 5.67 8.94
C VAL A 77 12.20 5.47 10.32
N LYS A 78 11.32 6.38 10.74
CA LYS A 78 10.53 6.24 11.98
C LYS A 78 9.34 5.31 11.74
N THR A 79 9.18 4.30 12.58
CA THR A 79 8.00 3.43 12.54
C THR A 79 6.96 3.95 13.53
N LEU A 80 5.75 4.20 13.04
CA LEU A 80 4.59 4.60 13.83
C LEU A 80 3.62 3.42 13.87
N TYR A 81 3.53 2.77 15.01
CA TYR A 81 2.53 1.73 15.23
C TYR A 81 1.21 2.34 15.65
N ILE A 82 0.11 1.77 15.15
CA ILE A 82 -1.23 2.19 15.53
C ILE A 82 -1.48 1.75 16.97
N GLU A 83 -1.84 2.69 17.81
CA GLU A 83 -2.17 2.40 19.21
C GLU A 83 -3.47 1.58 19.30
N PRO A 84 -3.52 0.56 20.16
CA PRO A 84 -4.75 -0.17 20.42
C PRO A 84 -5.87 0.80 20.85
N GLY A 85 -7.02 0.75 20.16
CA GLY A 85 -8.15 1.65 20.45
C GLY A 85 -8.12 2.99 19.71
N SER A 86 -7.18 3.21 18.78
CA SER A 86 -7.07 4.43 17.97
C SER A 86 -7.33 4.18 16.47
N PRO A 87 -8.53 3.71 16.06
CA PRO A 87 -8.82 3.37 14.67
C PRO A 87 -8.71 4.57 13.73
N TRP A 88 -8.93 5.80 14.23
CA TRP A 88 -8.78 7.02 13.40
C TRP A 88 -7.36 7.23 12.88
N GLN A 89 -6.33 6.66 13.49
CA GLN A 89 -4.95 6.72 13.01
C GLN A 89 -4.75 5.91 11.72
N ASN A 90 -5.67 5.00 11.40
CA ASN A 90 -5.63 4.14 10.23
C ASN A 90 -6.70 4.47 9.17
N GLY A 91 -7.47 5.54 9.38
CA GLY A 91 -8.67 5.84 8.59
C GLY A 91 -8.45 5.92 7.07
N TYR A 92 -7.28 6.36 6.63
CA TYR A 92 -6.99 6.47 5.18
C TYR A 92 -6.82 5.11 4.52
N ILE A 93 -6.02 4.24 5.11
CA ILE A 93 -5.80 2.89 4.56
C ILE A 93 -7.06 2.04 4.70
N GLU A 94 -7.83 2.20 5.76
CA GLU A 94 -9.12 1.52 5.93
C GLU A 94 -10.13 1.94 4.86
N SER A 95 -10.25 3.24 4.60
CA SER A 95 -11.08 3.77 3.52
C SER A 95 -10.63 3.29 2.15
N PHE A 96 -9.32 3.26 1.90
CA PHE A 96 -8.76 2.72 0.67
C PHE A 96 -9.08 1.23 0.51
N ASN A 97 -8.83 0.44 1.53
CA ASN A 97 -9.08 -1.00 1.52
C ASN A 97 -10.57 -1.33 1.38
N GLY A 98 -11.46 -0.51 1.96
CA GLY A 98 -12.89 -0.58 1.74
C GLY A 98 -13.24 -0.42 0.26
N LYS A 99 -12.71 0.62 -0.38
CA LYS A 99 -12.92 0.87 -1.81
C LYS A 99 -12.38 -0.25 -2.70
N LEU A 100 -11.16 -0.71 -2.42
CA LEU A 100 -10.57 -1.84 -3.16
C LEU A 100 -11.45 -3.09 -3.04
N ARG A 101 -11.97 -3.36 -1.85
CA ARG A 101 -12.87 -4.49 -1.62
C ARG A 101 -14.19 -4.32 -2.37
N ASP A 102 -14.85 -3.18 -2.24
CA ASP A 102 -16.18 -2.96 -2.81
C ASP A 102 -16.16 -2.86 -4.34
N GLU A 103 -15.12 -2.29 -4.92
CA GLU A 103 -15.02 -2.02 -6.35
C GLU A 103 -14.36 -3.14 -7.16
N LEU A 104 -13.54 -3.96 -6.50
CA LEU A 104 -12.82 -5.04 -7.18
C LEU A 104 -13.04 -6.40 -6.51
N LEU A 105 -12.64 -6.54 -5.23
CA LEU A 105 -12.51 -7.86 -4.63
C LEU A 105 -13.86 -8.57 -4.43
N ASN A 106 -14.91 -7.83 -4.10
CA ASN A 106 -16.27 -8.38 -3.93
C ASN A 106 -16.98 -8.63 -5.26
N GLY A 107 -16.56 -7.95 -6.34
CA GLY A 107 -17.19 -8.02 -7.66
C GLY A 107 -16.57 -9.04 -8.61
N GLU A 108 -15.36 -9.51 -8.31
CA GLU A 108 -14.59 -10.36 -9.21
C GLU A 108 -14.39 -11.76 -8.64
N ILE A 109 -14.41 -12.74 -9.53
CA ILE A 109 -14.03 -14.11 -9.24
C ILE A 109 -12.68 -14.35 -9.91
N PHE A 110 -11.62 -14.47 -9.12
CA PHE A 110 -10.27 -14.67 -9.64
C PHE A 110 -10.02 -16.16 -9.91
N ASP A 111 -9.84 -16.55 -11.15
CA ASP A 111 -9.51 -17.93 -11.50
C ASP A 111 -8.08 -18.27 -11.08
N THR A 112 -7.16 -17.33 -11.24
CA THR A 112 -5.74 -17.53 -10.93
C THR A 112 -5.15 -16.39 -10.10
N LEU A 113 -4.03 -16.66 -9.42
CA LEU A 113 -3.26 -15.61 -8.74
C LEU A 113 -2.73 -14.56 -9.71
N TRP A 114 -2.39 -14.96 -10.94
CA TRP A 114 -1.93 -14.05 -11.98
C TRP A 114 -3.02 -13.06 -12.37
N GLU A 115 -4.22 -13.53 -12.56
CA GLU A 115 -5.37 -12.69 -12.84
C GLU A 115 -5.62 -11.69 -11.71
N ALA A 116 -5.58 -12.14 -10.45
CA ALA A 116 -5.69 -11.25 -9.31
C ALA A 116 -4.61 -10.15 -9.32
N LYS A 117 -3.35 -10.48 -9.66
CA LYS A 117 -2.26 -9.50 -9.83
C LYS A 117 -2.56 -8.48 -10.93
N VAL A 118 -3.03 -8.93 -12.07
CA VAL A 118 -3.32 -8.06 -13.22
C VAL A 118 -4.48 -7.12 -12.92
N LEU A 119 -5.57 -7.64 -12.37
CA LEU A 119 -6.77 -6.85 -12.08
C LEU A 119 -6.54 -5.85 -10.93
N THR A 120 -5.82 -6.24 -9.89
CA THR A 120 -5.46 -5.30 -8.81
C THR A 120 -4.53 -4.20 -9.29
N GLU A 121 -3.54 -4.49 -10.14
CA GLU A 121 -2.67 -3.46 -10.71
C GLU A 121 -3.44 -2.53 -11.65
N ARG A 122 -4.36 -3.05 -12.47
CA ARG A 122 -5.23 -2.22 -13.31
C ARG A 122 -6.10 -1.30 -12.47
N TRP A 123 -6.69 -1.81 -11.39
CA TRP A 123 -7.49 -1.02 -10.47
C TRP A 123 -6.64 0.05 -9.78
N ARG A 124 -5.43 -0.28 -9.30
CA ARG A 124 -4.49 0.67 -8.70
C ARG A 124 -4.18 1.85 -9.64
N ARG A 125 -3.90 1.57 -10.91
CA ARG A 125 -3.68 2.63 -11.92
C ARG A 125 -4.91 3.50 -12.12
N GLY A 126 -6.10 2.91 -12.21
CA GLY A 126 -7.36 3.65 -12.32
C GLY A 126 -7.60 4.52 -11.07
N TYR A 127 -7.34 3.97 -9.88
CA TYR A 127 -7.43 4.71 -8.62
C TYR A 127 -6.51 5.94 -8.61
N ASN A 128 -5.27 5.78 -9.02
CA ASN A 128 -4.29 6.86 -9.02
C ASN A 128 -4.53 7.91 -10.12
N GLN A 129 -4.92 7.49 -11.31
CA GLN A 129 -4.91 8.36 -12.50
C GLN A 129 -6.27 8.96 -12.85
N GLN A 130 -7.35 8.33 -12.43
CA GLN A 130 -8.69 8.71 -12.91
C GLN A 130 -9.66 9.05 -11.79
N ARG A 131 -9.46 8.49 -10.59
CA ARG A 131 -10.41 8.66 -9.50
C ARG A 131 -10.32 10.04 -8.87
N PRO A 132 -11.41 10.82 -8.83
CA PRO A 132 -11.43 12.08 -8.12
C PRO A 132 -11.42 11.84 -6.60
N HIS A 133 -10.66 12.65 -5.87
CA HIS A 133 -10.59 12.65 -4.42
C HIS A 133 -10.97 14.00 -3.86
N SER A 134 -12.02 14.05 -3.04
CA SER A 134 -12.51 15.28 -2.43
C SER A 134 -11.45 16.01 -1.59
N SER A 135 -10.60 15.24 -0.89
CA SER A 135 -9.48 15.78 -0.11
C SER A 135 -8.37 16.41 -0.97
N LEU A 136 -8.37 16.17 -2.28
CA LEU A 136 -7.42 16.70 -3.27
C LEU A 136 -8.09 17.69 -4.23
N GLY A 137 -9.28 18.23 -3.87
CA GLY A 137 -10.05 19.12 -4.75
C GLY A 137 -10.55 18.43 -6.02
N ASP A 138 -11.02 17.19 -5.85
CA ASP A 138 -11.54 16.33 -6.90
C ASP A 138 -10.51 15.95 -8.00
N ARG A 139 -9.23 16.00 -7.64
CA ARG A 139 -8.15 15.52 -8.53
C ARG A 139 -7.78 14.09 -8.21
N PRO A 140 -7.24 13.34 -9.18
CA PRO A 140 -6.61 12.05 -8.91
C PRO A 140 -5.40 12.19 -7.99
N PRO A 141 -5.05 11.16 -7.20
CA PRO A 141 -3.96 11.22 -6.24
C PRO A 141 -2.56 11.14 -6.85
N ALA A 142 -2.43 10.65 -8.07
CA ALA A 142 -1.11 10.39 -8.65
C ALA A 142 -0.44 11.66 -9.18
N PRO A 143 0.66 12.15 -8.58
CA PRO A 143 1.46 13.19 -9.21
C PRO A 143 2.10 12.72 -10.53
N GLU A 144 2.41 11.43 -10.68
CA GLU A 144 2.99 10.85 -11.90
C GLU A 144 2.19 11.08 -13.18
N ALA A 145 0.87 11.27 -13.08
CA ALA A 145 0.05 11.59 -14.25
C ALA A 145 0.26 13.02 -14.75
N PHE A 146 0.86 13.90 -13.93
CA PHE A 146 0.91 15.33 -14.18
C PHE A 146 2.31 15.95 -14.05
N LEU A 147 3.27 15.24 -13.45
CA LEU A 147 4.63 15.74 -13.24
C LEU A 147 5.65 14.85 -13.95
N PRO A 148 6.69 15.44 -14.57
CA PRO A 148 7.84 14.68 -15.07
C PRO A 148 8.49 13.88 -13.94
N ARG A 149 9.00 12.70 -14.27
CA ARG A 149 9.62 11.78 -13.29
C ARG A 149 10.75 12.42 -12.46
N GLU A 150 11.45 13.40 -13.03
CA GLU A 150 12.49 14.18 -12.37
C GLU A 150 11.95 15.11 -11.28
N GLU A 151 10.78 15.72 -11.50
CA GLU A 151 10.14 16.59 -10.51
C GLU A 151 9.54 15.82 -9.34
N ILE A 152 9.11 14.57 -9.58
CA ILE A 152 8.63 13.67 -8.54
C ILE A 152 9.78 13.30 -7.58
N ARG A 153 10.98 13.08 -8.10
CA ARG A 153 12.18 12.76 -7.29
C ARG A 153 12.67 13.91 -6.42
N THR A 154 12.39 15.15 -6.82
CA THR A 154 12.80 16.37 -6.08
C THR A 154 11.71 16.89 -5.15
N SER A 155 10.51 16.34 -5.22
CA SER A 155 9.44 16.68 -4.30
C SER A 155 9.80 16.19 -2.89
N PRO A 156 9.96 17.07 -1.88
CA PRO A 156 10.66 16.73 -0.65
C PRO A 156 9.84 15.93 0.36
N VAL A 157 8.71 15.36 -0.01
CA VAL A 157 7.83 14.88 1.07
C VAL A 157 7.07 13.60 0.74
N TRP A 158 7.72 12.52 1.01
CA TRP A 158 7.07 11.37 1.55
C TRP A 158 6.77 11.64 3.03
N ALA A 159 5.60 12.13 3.34
CA ALA A 159 5.26 12.42 4.74
C ALA A 159 5.03 11.14 5.53
N GLY A 160 4.59 10.06 4.92
CA GLY A 160 4.41 8.77 5.58
C GLY A 160 3.75 7.73 4.68
N LEU A 161 4.18 6.51 4.84
CA LEU A 161 3.53 5.33 4.24
C LEU A 161 2.56 4.71 5.23
N GLN A 162 1.35 4.44 4.78
CA GLN A 162 0.45 3.52 5.45
C GLN A 162 0.49 2.16 4.77
N ILE A 163 0.73 1.14 5.54
CA ILE A 163 0.83 -0.22 5.07
C ILE A 163 -0.16 -1.08 5.86
N THR A 164 -0.96 -1.85 5.15
CA THR A 164 -1.80 -2.86 5.78
C THR A 164 -1.26 -4.24 5.42
N PRO A 165 -0.76 -4.99 6.38
CA PRO A 165 -0.48 -6.40 6.17
C PRO A 165 -1.77 -7.18 5.97
N ALA A 166 -1.60 -8.35 5.43
CA ALA A 166 -2.65 -9.33 5.36
C ALA A 166 -3.02 -9.76 6.79
N LEU A 167 -4.22 -9.42 7.23
CA LEU A 167 -4.75 -9.89 8.51
C LEU A 167 -4.72 -11.43 8.57
N THR A 168 -4.28 -11.97 9.67
CA THR A 168 -4.34 -13.40 10.03
C THR A 168 -5.77 -13.88 10.14
#